data_a8222d5716bd686a7be5f01d54c61c54
#
_entry.id   a8222d5716bd686a7be5f01d54c61c54
#
_cell.length_a   1.000
_cell.length_b   1.000
_cell.length_c   1.000
_cell.angle_alpha   90.00
_cell.angle_beta   90.00
_cell.angle_gamma   90.00
#
_symmetry.space_group_name_H-M   'P 1'
#
loop_
_entity.id
_entity.type
_entity.pdbx_description
1 polymer ?
#
loop_
_entity_poly.entity_id
_entity_poly.type
_entity_poly.pdbx_seq_one_letter_code
_entity_poly.pdbx_strand_id
1 'polypeptide(L)'
;MFERRIDLRVPLRRAFFTQYTNPAGYPPLQHAINILLEAGWIVDTLGVRAPDGAVPLRLPLHSRLTVKMMQRPAPGLLQKLHYALFCVRSSWIVYLRRPALVYASDPMAAPVALMALALGRRNIVYHEHDAPAEANTAFQSFISRLRRLVCRRATWVVVPNQGRANDLTERAGVAYDHIFTVFNCPSRMELTTDSASFKPLDGESDFWLYFHGSIVPDRLPHAVVDALALLPNRVRLRIAGYETEGSAGYTRTLMDRARHLGIADRLESVGAIPDRSALLQYARASHLGLSLMPMETDDINMTHMVGASNKPFDYLACGCPLIVSNLPEWIEMYVRNGLAHACDPRSPESIAEAVMYWLADEKRYGDAQREGLRRIKTDWNYETQFEP
;
A
#
# COMPACT_ATOMS: atom_id res chain seq x y z
N MET A 1 10.12 -13.30 -38.12
CA MET A 1 9.25 -14.47 -37.92
C MET A 1 10.11 -15.54 -37.22
N PHE A 2 10.20 -15.50 -35.88
CA PHE A 2 10.86 -16.52 -35.07
C PHE A 2 9.82 -17.02 -34.08
N GLU A 3 9.12 -18.09 -34.42
CA GLU A 3 8.37 -18.91 -33.49
C GLU A 3 9.37 -19.53 -32.50
N ARG A 4 9.46 -18.98 -31.28
CA ARG A 4 10.05 -19.71 -30.16
C ARG A 4 9.10 -20.85 -29.80
N ARG A 5 9.36 -22.04 -30.28
CA ARG A 5 8.77 -23.28 -29.77
C ARG A 5 9.05 -23.34 -28.28
N ILE A 6 8.00 -23.24 -27.48
CA ILE A 6 8.06 -23.47 -26.03
C ILE A 6 8.49 -24.92 -25.84
N ASP A 7 9.68 -25.11 -25.29
CA ASP A 7 10.17 -26.46 -24.91
C ASP A 7 9.32 -26.95 -23.73
N LEU A 8 8.36 -27.81 -24.00
CA LEU A 8 7.39 -28.37 -23.03
C LEU A 8 8.07 -29.27 -21.96
N ARG A 9 9.38 -29.36 -21.90
CA ARG A 9 10.12 -30.20 -20.94
C ARG A 9 10.65 -29.49 -19.72
N VAL A 10 10.50 -28.17 -19.60
CA VAL A 10 10.87 -27.46 -18.37
C VAL A 10 9.73 -27.70 -17.35
N PRO A 11 10.00 -28.34 -16.21
CA PRO A 11 8.96 -28.54 -15.21
C PRO A 11 8.40 -27.19 -14.79
N LEU A 12 7.08 -27.02 -14.92
CA LEU A 12 6.39 -25.79 -14.56
C LEU A 12 6.73 -25.45 -13.10
N ARG A 13 7.42 -24.33 -12.89
CA ARG A 13 7.77 -23.86 -11.54
C ARG A 13 6.50 -23.48 -10.79
N ARG A 14 6.41 -23.88 -9.54
CA ARG A 14 5.24 -23.60 -8.68
C ARG A 14 5.64 -22.67 -7.54
N ALA A 15 4.82 -21.66 -7.30
CA ALA A 15 4.91 -20.78 -6.14
C ALA A 15 3.68 -20.97 -5.24
N PHE A 16 3.85 -20.82 -3.93
CA PHE A 16 2.78 -20.82 -2.95
C PHE A 16 2.80 -19.53 -2.16
N PHE A 17 1.71 -18.76 -2.23
CA PHE A 17 1.50 -17.52 -1.49
C PHE A 17 0.59 -17.78 -0.29
N THR A 18 0.97 -17.29 0.87
CA THR A 18 0.21 -17.46 2.10
C THR A 18 0.16 -16.17 2.92
N GLN A 19 -1.06 -15.78 3.33
CA GLN A 19 -1.30 -14.58 4.12
C GLN A 19 -2.55 -14.77 4.99
N TYR A 20 -2.45 -14.48 6.30
CA TYR A 20 -3.58 -14.58 7.23
C TYR A 20 -4.46 -13.33 7.23
N THR A 21 -4.62 -12.71 6.08
CA THR A 21 -5.54 -11.60 5.80
C THR A 21 -6.07 -11.74 4.38
N ASN A 22 -6.90 -10.80 3.94
CA ASN A 22 -7.36 -10.78 2.55
C ASN A 22 -6.24 -10.25 1.62
N PRO A 23 -5.68 -11.08 0.73
CA PRO A 23 -4.65 -10.66 -0.21
C PRO A 23 -5.07 -9.49 -1.10
N ALA A 24 -6.36 -9.32 -1.36
CA ALA A 24 -6.88 -8.22 -2.17
C ALA A 24 -6.70 -6.83 -1.51
N GLY A 25 -6.48 -6.77 -0.21
CA GLY A 25 -6.16 -5.53 0.50
C GLY A 25 -4.70 -5.07 0.33
N TYR A 26 -3.87 -5.89 -0.32
CA TYR A 26 -2.42 -5.66 -0.46
C TYR A 26 -2.00 -5.68 -1.93
N PRO A 27 -2.02 -4.53 -2.63
CA PRO A 27 -1.61 -4.44 -4.02
C PRO A 27 -0.24 -5.10 -4.32
N PRO A 28 0.81 -4.96 -3.48
CA PRO A 28 2.08 -5.62 -3.71
C PRO A 28 2.00 -7.15 -3.84
N LEU A 29 1.11 -7.80 -3.08
CA LEU A 29 0.91 -9.25 -3.19
C LEU A 29 0.28 -9.62 -4.54
N GLN A 30 -0.70 -8.83 -5.00
CA GLN A 30 -1.34 -9.03 -6.29
C GLN A 30 -0.34 -8.83 -7.44
N HIS A 31 0.51 -7.81 -7.35
CA HIS A 31 1.54 -7.52 -8.34
C HIS A 31 2.58 -8.66 -8.41
N ALA A 32 3.06 -9.14 -7.25
CA ALA A 32 3.98 -10.27 -7.21
C ALA A 32 3.38 -11.56 -7.83
N ILE A 33 2.09 -11.83 -7.58
CA ILE A 33 1.37 -12.95 -8.21
C ILE A 33 1.33 -12.78 -9.73
N ASN A 34 0.99 -11.58 -10.23
CA ASN A 34 0.90 -11.29 -11.66
C ASN A 34 2.26 -11.48 -12.35
N ILE A 35 3.34 -10.95 -11.78
CA ILE A 35 4.70 -11.10 -12.30
C ILE A 35 5.07 -12.58 -12.47
N LEU A 36 4.76 -13.42 -11.47
CA LEU A 36 5.05 -14.84 -11.55
C LEU A 36 4.18 -15.57 -12.58
N LEU A 37 2.90 -15.19 -12.71
CA LEU A 37 2.01 -15.74 -13.74
C LEU A 37 2.50 -15.41 -15.16
N GLU A 38 2.93 -14.17 -15.41
CA GLU A 38 3.52 -13.71 -16.66
C GLU A 38 4.83 -14.44 -16.95
N ALA A 39 5.66 -14.69 -15.92
CA ALA A 39 6.87 -15.51 -16.03
C ALA A 39 6.60 -17.02 -16.19
N GLY A 40 5.32 -17.43 -16.33
CA GLY A 40 4.94 -18.81 -16.63
C GLY A 40 4.81 -19.74 -15.42
N TRP A 41 4.85 -19.23 -14.20
CA TRP A 41 4.70 -20.03 -12.98
C TRP A 41 3.25 -20.50 -12.76
N ILE A 42 3.10 -21.61 -12.06
CA ILE A 42 1.84 -22.01 -11.43
C ILE A 42 1.82 -21.37 -10.03
N VAL A 43 0.76 -20.67 -9.70
CA VAL A 43 0.62 -19.98 -8.41
C VAL A 43 -0.56 -20.57 -7.63
N ASP A 44 -0.28 -21.08 -6.45
CA ASP A 44 -1.31 -21.45 -5.46
C ASP A 44 -1.35 -20.37 -4.37
N THR A 45 -2.54 -19.96 -3.94
CA THR A 45 -2.69 -19.00 -2.83
C THR A 45 -3.60 -19.55 -1.74
N LEU A 46 -3.28 -19.25 -0.48
CA LEU A 46 -4.18 -19.42 0.65
C LEU A 46 -4.22 -18.14 1.48
N GLY A 47 -5.40 -17.52 1.51
CA GLY A 47 -5.69 -16.31 2.29
C GLY A 47 -6.89 -16.48 3.20
N VAL A 48 -7.26 -15.42 3.91
CA VAL A 48 -8.42 -15.36 4.80
C VAL A 48 -9.30 -14.17 4.41
N ARG A 49 -10.59 -14.41 4.18
CA ARG A 49 -11.55 -13.33 3.91
C ARG A 49 -11.80 -12.53 5.18
N ALA A 50 -11.85 -11.21 5.05
CA ALA A 50 -12.37 -10.37 6.10
C ALA A 50 -13.87 -10.69 6.33
N PRO A 51 -14.39 -10.58 7.55
CA PRO A 51 -15.83 -10.60 7.77
C PRO A 51 -16.45 -9.36 7.08
N ASP A 52 -17.65 -9.54 6.56
CA ASP A 52 -18.56 -8.50 6.06
C ASP A 52 -18.01 -7.51 5.01
N GLY A 53 -18.14 -7.88 3.73
CA GLY A 53 -18.17 -6.91 2.61
C GLY A 53 -16.94 -6.08 2.35
N ALA A 54 -15.87 -6.25 3.11
CA ALA A 54 -14.61 -5.61 2.85
C ALA A 54 -14.05 -6.08 1.50
N VAL A 55 -13.50 -5.19 0.75
CA VAL A 55 -12.88 -5.27 -0.58
C VAL A 55 -12.89 -6.66 -1.21
N PRO A 56 -13.63 -6.89 -2.30
CA PRO A 56 -13.67 -8.18 -2.97
C PRO A 56 -12.25 -8.58 -3.43
N LEU A 57 -11.93 -9.86 -3.28
CA LEU A 57 -10.67 -10.41 -3.79
C LEU A 57 -10.65 -10.25 -5.32
N ARG A 58 -9.73 -9.47 -5.86
CA ARG A 58 -9.54 -9.25 -7.29
C ARG A 58 -8.19 -9.74 -7.77
N LEU A 59 -7.91 -11.01 -7.53
CA LEU A 59 -6.83 -11.67 -8.25
C LEU A 59 -7.31 -12.01 -9.67
N PRO A 60 -6.41 -12.00 -10.66
CA PRO A 60 -6.78 -12.27 -12.04
C PRO A 60 -7.37 -13.67 -12.20
N LEU A 61 -8.34 -13.82 -13.11
CA LEU A 61 -8.77 -15.13 -13.55
C LEU A 61 -7.71 -15.68 -14.51
N HIS A 62 -6.95 -16.68 -14.04
CA HIS A 62 -5.87 -17.26 -14.82
C HIS A 62 -5.81 -18.77 -14.61
N SER A 63 -5.59 -19.54 -15.68
CA SER A 63 -5.59 -21.02 -15.66
C SER A 63 -4.49 -21.60 -14.75
N ARG A 64 -3.41 -20.89 -14.53
CA ARG A 64 -2.29 -21.26 -13.67
C ARG A 64 -2.40 -20.69 -12.25
N LEU A 65 -3.49 -20.01 -11.89
CA LEU A 65 -3.72 -19.46 -10.55
C LEU A 65 -4.81 -20.26 -9.83
N THR A 66 -4.48 -20.76 -8.64
CA THR A 66 -5.45 -21.38 -7.71
C THR A 66 -5.60 -20.51 -6.48
N VAL A 67 -6.78 -19.93 -6.27
CA VAL A 67 -7.09 -19.09 -5.12
C VAL A 67 -7.93 -19.86 -4.13
N LYS A 68 -7.43 -20.02 -2.90
CA LYS A 68 -8.18 -20.61 -1.77
C LYS A 68 -8.31 -19.58 -0.67
N MET A 69 -9.52 -19.45 -0.12
CA MET A 69 -9.83 -18.51 0.95
C MET A 69 -10.52 -19.25 2.10
N MET A 70 -10.10 -18.95 3.33
CA MET A 70 -10.78 -19.36 4.55
C MET A 70 -11.65 -18.20 5.06
N GLN A 71 -12.80 -18.50 5.64
CA GLN A 71 -13.66 -17.48 6.25
C GLN A 71 -13.14 -17.13 7.65
N ARG A 72 -12.91 -15.86 7.93
CA ARG A 72 -12.46 -15.42 9.26
C ARG A 72 -13.60 -15.56 10.27
N PRO A 73 -13.43 -16.30 11.37
CA PRO A 73 -14.42 -16.34 12.43
C PRO A 73 -14.39 -15.07 13.28
N ALA A 74 -15.41 -14.89 14.11
CA ALA A 74 -15.45 -13.84 15.11
C ALA A 74 -14.22 -13.93 16.06
N PRO A 75 -13.76 -12.80 16.63
CA PRO A 75 -12.67 -12.76 17.60
C PRO A 75 -12.91 -13.72 18.78
N GLY A 76 -11.83 -14.32 19.30
CA GLY A 76 -11.88 -15.22 20.45
C GLY A 76 -11.15 -16.55 20.23
N LEU A 77 -11.57 -17.59 20.98
CA LEU A 77 -10.94 -18.92 20.92
C LEU A 77 -11.06 -19.56 19.52
N LEU A 78 -12.20 -19.39 18.86
CA LEU A 78 -12.43 -19.90 17.51
C LEU A 78 -11.44 -19.30 16.49
N GLN A 79 -11.07 -18.03 16.65
CA GLN A 79 -10.07 -17.40 15.79
C GLN A 79 -8.68 -18.01 15.99
N LYS A 80 -8.31 -18.40 17.22
CA LYS A 80 -7.03 -19.07 17.50
C LYS A 80 -7.00 -20.47 16.87
N LEU A 81 -8.09 -21.23 16.98
CA LEU A 81 -8.22 -22.55 16.34
C LEU A 81 -8.20 -22.42 14.81
N HIS A 82 -8.89 -21.43 14.27
CA HIS A 82 -8.89 -21.15 12.84
C HIS A 82 -7.47 -20.80 12.35
N TYR A 83 -6.71 -20.01 13.11
CA TYR A 83 -5.33 -19.71 12.79
C TYR A 83 -4.44 -20.97 12.79
N ALA A 84 -4.58 -21.83 13.80
CA ALA A 84 -3.86 -23.09 13.82
C ALA A 84 -4.21 -23.95 12.58
N LEU A 85 -5.50 -24.03 12.23
CA LEU A 85 -5.96 -24.73 11.02
C LEU A 85 -5.39 -24.12 9.74
N PHE A 86 -5.33 -22.78 9.66
CA PHE A 86 -4.68 -22.08 8.53
C PHE A 86 -3.21 -22.49 8.40
N CYS A 87 -2.45 -22.50 9.49
CA CYS A 87 -1.05 -22.94 9.48
C CYS A 87 -0.91 -24.40 9.04
N VAL A 88 -1.75 -25.29 9.54
CA VAL A 88 -1.76 -26.72 9.16
C VAL A 88 -2.09 -26.88 7.66
N ARG A 89 -3.15 -26.22 7.17
CA ARG A 89 -3.54 -26.29 5.75
C ARG A 89 -2.46 -25.72 4.83
N SER A 90 -1.84 -24.59 5.20
CA SER A 90 -0.73 -24.02 4.44
C SER A 90 0.46 -24.98 4.38
N SER A 91 0.85 -25.53 5.53
CA SER A 91 1.95 -26.50 5.61
C SER A 91 1.65 -27.77 4.83
N TRP A 92 0.41 -28.23 4.83
CA TRP A 92 -0.04 -29.38 4.05
C TRP A 92 0.03 -29.13 2.54
N ILE A 93 -0.33 -27.92 2.10
CA ILE A 93 -0.17 -27.51 0.70
C ILE A 93 1.32 -27.51 0.31
N VAL A 94 2.19 -26.96 1.16
CA VAL A 94 3.65 -26.95 0.93
C VAL A 94 4.19 -28.39 0.83
N TYR A 95 3.75 -29.29 1.72
CA TYR A 95 4.16 -30.69 1.71
C TYR A 95 3.74 -31.43 0.44
N LEU A 96 2.45 -31.31 0.06
CA LEU A 96 1.89 -32.02 -1.09
C LEU A 96 2.35 -31.43 -2.43
N ARG A 97 2.32 -30.11 -2.57
CA ARG A 97 2.59 -29.42 -3.85
C ARG A 97 4.07 -29.17 -4.10
N ARG A 98 4.89 -29.26 -3.07
CA ARG A 98 6.35 -29.07 -3.11
C ARG A 98 6.75 -27.82 -3.91
N PRO A 99 6.22 -26.61 -3.59
CA PRO A 99 6.50 -25.43 -4.36
C PRO A 99 8.01 -25.13 -4.42
N ALA A 100 8.45 -24.61 -5.56
CA ALA A 100 9.83 -24.13 -5.74
C ALA A 100 10.08 -22.80 -5.01
N LEU A 101 9.00 -22.03 -4.76
CA LEU A 101 9.01 -20.76 -4.02
C LEU A 101 7.84 -20.74 -3.02
N VAL A 102 8.13 -20.36 -1.78
CA VAL A 102 7.09 -20.04 -0.77
C VAL A 102 7.17 -18.56 -0.45
N TYR A 103 6.06 -17.87 -0.66
CA TYR A 103 5.91 -16.45 -0.38
C TYR A 103 5.01 -16.27 0.84
N ALA A 104 5.63 -15.95 1.96
CA ALA A 104 4.96 -15.76 3.25
C ALA A 104 4.81 -14.25 3.51
N SER A 105 3.57 -13.79 3.58
CA SER A 105 3.22 -12.37 3.73
C SER A 105 2.80 -12.08 5.17
N ASP A 106 3.44 -11.13 5.79
CA ASP A 106 3.22 -10.64 7.15
C ASP A 106 3.56 -11.61 8.30
N PRO A 107 3.68 -11.12 9.54
CA PRO A 107 4.12 -11.90 10.69
C PRO A 107 3.28 -13.15 10.96
N MET A 108 1.99 -13.12 10.63
CA MET A 108 1.09 -14.27 10.83
C MET A 108 1.38 -15.44 9.86
N ALA A 109 2.15 -15.22 8.79
CA ALA A 109 2.60 -16.29 7.89
C ALA A 109 3.96 -16.88 8.31
N ALA A 110 4.65 -16.31 9.30
CA ALA A 110 5.96 -16.76 9.75
C ALA A 110 6.01 -18.25 10.15
N PRO A 111 5.02 -18.83 10.88
CA PRO A 111 5.03 -20.27 11.18
C PRO A 111 5.01 -21.15 9.94
N VAL A 112 4.29 -20.74 8.89
CA VAL A 112 4.21 -21.48 7.62
C VAL A 112 5.56 -21.45 6.90
N ALA A 113 6.23 -20.27 6.85
CA ALA A 113 7.57 -20.15 6.28
C ALA A 113 8.60 -21.04 7.00
N LEU A 114 8.58 -21.06 8.34
CA LEU A 114 9.47 -21.91 9.14
C LEU A 114 9.18 -23.41 8.92
N MET A 115 7.90 -23.79 8.80
CA MET A 115 7.52 -25.15 8.47
C MET A 115 7.98 -25.53 7.05
N ALA A 116 7.88 -24.60 6.09
CA ALA A 116 8.38 -24.84 4.74
C ALA A 116 9.90 -25.10 4.74
N LEU A 117 10.67 -24.32 5.52
CA LEU A 117 12.11 -24.56 5.71
C LEU A 117 12.36 -25.93 6.33
N ALA A 118 11.61 -26.34 7.35
CA ALA A 118 11.72 -27.67 7.98
C ALA A 118 11.38 -28.80 7.01
N LEU A 119 10.49 -28.56 6.05
CA LEU A 119 10.16 -29.49 4.96
C LEU A 119 11.16 -29.43 3.79
N GLY A 120 12.32 -28.77 3.97
CA GLY A 120 13.39 -28.70 2.98
C GLY A 120 13.14 -27.73 1.83
N ARG A 121 12.14 -26.80 1.95
CA ARG A 121 11.98 -25.72 0.97
C ARG A 121 12.99 -24.63 1.27
N ARG A 122 13.78 -24.25 0.27
CA ARG A 122 14.89 -23.29 0.47
C ARG A 122 14.57 -21.89 -0.03
N ASN A 123 13.78 -21.76 -1.08
CA ASN A 123 13.40 -20.45 -1.62
C ASN A 123 12.19 -19.90 -0.87
N ILE A 124 12.46 -19.12 0.16
CA ILE A 124 11.45 -18.45 1.00
C ILE A 124 11.57 -16.96 0.82
N VAL A 125 10.50 -16.33 0.35
CA VAL A 125 10.30 -14.87 0.45
C VAL A 125 9.45 -14.62 1.68
N TYR A 126 9.95 -13.81 2.59
CA TYR A 126 9.17 -13.24 3.67
C TYR A 126 8.94 -11.76 3.39
N HIS A 127 7.72 -11.37 3.07
CA HIS A 127 7.36 -9.99 2.76
C HIS A 127 6.56 -9.39 3.91
N GLU A 128 7.08 -8.35 4.52
CA GLU A 128 6.43 -7.64 5.62
C GLU A 128 5.91 -6.29 5.13
N HIS A 129 4.59 -6.18 5.00
CA HIS A 129 3.93 -4.94 4.59
C HIS A 129 3.83 -3.96 5.75
N ASP A 130 3.45 -4.47 6.95
CA ASP A 130 3.38 -3.70 8.18
C ASP A 130 4.20 -4.38 9.28
N ALA A 131 5.03 -3.61 9.97
CA ALA A 131 5.73 -4.08 11.15
C ALA A 131 4.70 -4.39 12.26
N PRO A 132 4.84 -5.49 12.99
CA PRO A 132 3.92 -5.79 14.10
C PRO A 132 4.06 -4.73 15.19
N ALA A 133 2.93 -4.34 15.77
CA ALA A 133 2.92 -3.53 16.98
C ALA A 133 3.66 -4.24 18.13
N GLU A 134 4.00 -3.50 19.17
CA GLU A 134 4.62 -4.08 20.37
C GLU A 134 3.77 -5.23 20.93
N ALA A 135 4.45 -6.28 21.38
CA ALA A 135 3.81 -7.51 21.80
C ALA A 135 3.27 -7.38 23.24
N ASN A 136 1.97 -7.18 23.37
CA ASN A 136 1.27 -7.02 24.65
C ASN A 136 0.65 -8.34 25.18
N THR A 137 0.72 -9.42 24.39
CA THR A 137 0.20 -10.74 24.77
C THR A 137 1.25 -11.84 24.51
N ALA A 138 1.12 -12.97 25.23
CA ALA A 138 1.99 -14.12 25.00
C ALA A 138 1.93 -14.64 23.56
N PHE A 139 0.77 -14.57 22.91
CA PHE A 139 0.61 -14.96 21.52
C PHE A 139 1.36 -13.99 20.57
N GLN A 140 1.25 -12.68 20.77
CA GLN A 140 2.00 -11.68 19.99
C GLN A 140 3.50 -11.85 20.18
N SER A 141 3.96 -12.11 21.44
CA SER A 141 5.37 -12.39 21.73
C SER A 141 5.86 -13.64 21.02
N PHE A 142 5.02 -14.69 20.97
CA PHE A 142 5.34 -15.91 20.22
C PHE A 142 5.47 -15.65 18.72
N ILE A 143 4.51 -14.96 18.10
CA ILE A 143 4.58 -14.58 16.67
C ILE A 143 5.80 -13.69 16.38
N SER A 144 6.11 -12.72 17.25
CA SER A 144 7.30 -11.88 17.11
C SER A 144 8.62 -12.66 17.17
N ARG A 145 8.69 -13.73 18.00
CA ARG A 145 9.85 -14.64 18.00
C ARG A 145 9.96 -15.41 16.68
N LEU A 146 8.84 -15.93 16.17
CA LEU A 146 8.84 -16.65 14.89
C LEU A 146 9.17 -15.70 13.72
N ARG A 147 8.65 -14.46 13.74
CA ARG A 147 9.02 -13.41 12.79
C ARG A 147 10.53 -13.20 12.75
N ARG A 148 11.17 -12.95 13.91
CA ARG A 148 12.62 -12.79 13.97
C ARG A 148 13.37 -14.01 13.43
N LEU A 149 12.87 -15.20 13.69
CA LEU A 149 13.49 -16.42 13.21
C LEU A 149 13.35 -16.59 11.69
N VAL A 150 12.18 -16.28 11.10
CA VAL A 150 12.00 -16.34 9.64
C VAL A 150 12.81 -15.27 8.93
N CYS A 151 12.86 -14.05 9.46
CA CYS A 151 13.68 -12.98 8.88
C CYS A 151 15.17 -13.35 8.80
N ARG A 152 15.69 -14.13 9.75
CA ARG A 152 17.08 -14.60 9.75
C ARG A 152 17.33 -15.82 8.84
N ARG A 153 16.30 -16.51 8.37
CA ARG A 153 16.41 -17.79 7.66
C ARG A 153 15.76 -17.81 6.29
N ALA A 154 14.91 -16.84 6.00
CA ALA A 154 14.34 -16.67 4.67
C ALA A 154 15.47 -16.35 3.67
N THR A 155 15.27 -16.78 2.43
CA THR A 155 16.21 -16.48 1.35
C THR A 155 16.18 -14.99 1.04
N TRP A 156 14.99 -14.40 1.06
CA TRP A 156 14.76 -12.99 0.83
C TRP A 156 13.74 -12.44 1.84
N VAL A 157 14.09 -11.32 2.45
CA VAL A 157 13.18 -10.55 3.30
C VAL A 157 12.84 -9.27 2.54
N VAL A 158 11.57 -9.02 2.31
CA VAL A 158 11.09 -7.84 1.59
C VAL A 158 10.39 -6.90 2.56
N VAL A 159 10.76 -5.64 2.50
CA VAL A 159 10.16 -4.55 3.29
C VAL A 159 9.91 -3.33 2.41
N PRO A 160 8.97 -2.44 2.77
CA PRO A 160 8.57 -1.36 1.87
C PRO A 160 9.55 -0.19 1.78
N ASN A 161 10.56 -0.10 2.65
CA ASN A 161 11.53 0.99 2.61
C ASN A 161 12.78 0.74 3.48
N GLN A 162 13.74 1.66 3.36
CA GLN A 162 15.02 1.60 4.03
C GLN A 162 14.90 1.76 5.57
N GLY A 163 14.00 2.60 6.07
CA GLY A 163 13.77 2.78 7.51
C GLY A 163 13.34 1.46 8.18
N ARG A 164 12.44 0.71 7.52
CA ARG A 164 12.02 -0.63 7.97
C ARG A 164 13.14 -1.67 7.85
N ALA A 165 13.98 -1.58 6.81
CA ALA A 165 15.15 -2.45 6.67
C ALA A 165 16.14 -2.25 7.82
N ASN A 166 16.42 -0.99 8.17
CA ASN A 166 17.29 -0.64 9.29
C ASN A 166 16.73 -1.16 10.62
N ASP A 167 15.44 -0.97 10.87
CA ASP A 167 14.77 -1.49 12.07
C ASP A 167 14.87 -3.02 12.19
N LEU A 168 14.69 -3.75 11.09
CA LEU A 168 14.88 -5.21 11.08
C LEU A 168 16.32 -5.61 11.37
N THR A 169 17.28 -4.91 10.82
CA THR A 169 18.70 -5.18 11.08
C THR A 169 19.03 -4.94 12.56
N GLU A 170 18.61 -3.82 13.11
CA GLU A 170 18.92 -3.43 14.50
C GLU A 170 18.17 -4.30 15.53
N ARG A 171 16.86 -4.46 15.36
CA ARG A 171 16.01 -5.14 16.37
C ARG A 171 15.93 -6.66 16.20
N ALA A 172 16.02 -7.15 14.97
CA ALA A 172 15.92 -8.58 14.70
C ALA A 172 17.26 -9.24 14.39
N GLY A 173 18.34 -8.47 14.21
CA GLY A 173 19.68 -8.97 13.85
C GLY A 173 19.67 -9.72 12.51
N VAL A 174 18.96 -9.19 11.53
CA VAL A 174 18.90 -9.71 10.16
C VAL A 174 20.06 -9.11 9.39
N ALA A 175 20.79 -9.95 8.65
CA ALA A 175 21.87 -9.47 7.79
C ALA A 175 21.29 -8.62 6.66
N TYR A 176 21.91 -7.49 6.38
CA TYR A 176 21.41 -6.49 5.45
C TYR A 176 21.30 -6.99 4.00
N ASP A 177 22.21 -7.86 3.60
CA ASP A 177 22.27 -8.50 2.28
C ASP A 177 21.10 -9.44 1.96
N HIS A 178 20.29 -9.79 2.98
CA HIS A 178 19.07 -10.57 2.82
C HIS A 178 17.80 -9.72 2.78
N ILE A 179 17.92 -8.39 2.98
CA ILE A 179 16.78 -7.47 3.02
C ILE A 179 16.70 -6.69 1.71
N PHE A 180 15.55 -6.76 1.07
CA PHE A 180 15.23 -6.03 -0.16
C PHE A 180 14.13 -5.02 0.12
N THR A 181 14.33 -3.79 -0.36
CA THR A 181 13.31 -2.76 -0.27
C THR A 181 12.50 -2.72 -1.56
N VAL A 182 11.19 -2.86 -1.44
CA VAL A 182 10.23 -2.81 -2.56
C VAL A 182 9.12 -1.85 -2.21
N PHE A 183 9.07 -0.71 -2.87
CA PHE A 183 8.04 0.30 -2.63
C PHE A 183 6.65 -0.21 -3.01
N ASN A 184 5.64 0.23 -2.27
CA ASN A 184 4.24 -0.06 -2.55
C ASN A 184 3.71 0.81 -3.71
N CYS A 185 4.36 0.73 -4.85
CA CYS A 185 4.00 1.48 -6.05
C CYS A 185 3.04 0.69 -6.97
N PRO A 186 2.38 1.35 -7.92
CA PRO A 186 1.48 0.70 -8.86
C PRO A 186 2.23 -0.24 -9.81
N SER A 187 1.53 -1.24 -10.33
CA SER A 187 2.01 -2.05 -11.45
C SER A 187 1.97 -1.25 -12.75
N ARG A 188 2.85 -1.57 -13.69
CA ARG A 188 2.82 -1.00 -15.06
C ARG A 188 1.48 -1.23 -15.75
N MET A 189 0.77 -2.32 -15.43
CA MET A 189 -0.56 -2.59 -15.97
C MET A 189 -1.64 -1.61 -15.48
N GLU A 190 -1.42 -0.97 -14.34
CA GLU A 190 -2.32 0.06 -13.80
C GLU A 190 -2.06 1.45 -14.42
N LEU A 191 -0.90 1.59 -15.10
CA LEU A 191 -0.54 2.77 -15.86
C LEU A 191 -1.16 2.67 -17.26
N THR A 192 -2.40 3.10 -17.40
CA THR A 192 -3.05 3.11 -18.71
C THR A 192 -2.40 4.13 -19.65
N THR A 193 -2.38 3.83 -20.96
CA THR A 193 -1.83 4.72 -22.00
C THR A 193 -2.53 6.07 -22.07
N ASP A 194 -3.78 6.17 -21.59
CA ASP A 194 -4.56 7.41 -21.49
C ASP A 194 -4.27 8.22 -20.21
N SER A 195 -3.29 7.80 -19.42
CA SER A 195 -3.08 8.23 -18.04
C SER A 195 -2.59 9.64 -17.85
N ALA A 196 -2.30 10.40 -18.87
CA ALA A 196 -1.76 11.74 -18.67
C ALA A 196 -2.41 12.78 -19.57
N SER A 197 -3.68 13.00 -19.39
CA SER A 197 -4.18 14.35 -19.63
C SER A 197 -3.54 15.23 -18.56
N PHE A 198 -2.50 15.99 -18.92
CA PHE A 198 -2.01 17.07 -18.09
C PHE A 198 -3.20 17.97 -17.76
N LYS A 199 -3.43 18.20 -16.49
CA LYS A 199 -4.52 19.06 -16.02
C LYS A 199 -4.00 20.48 -15.98
N PRO A 200 -4.47 21.37 -16.85
CA PRO A 200 -4.06 22.76 -16.80
C PRO A 200 -4.64 23.44 -15.54
N LEU A 201 -3.96 24.47 -15.08
CA LEU A 201 -4.50 25.41 -14.10
C LEU A 201 -5.25 26.52 -14.83
N ASP A 202 -6.47 26.25 -15.34
CA ASP A 202 -7.24 27.20 -16.12
C ASP A 202 -7.79 28.41 -15.33
N GLY A 203 -7.69 28.37 -14.02
CA GLY A 203 -8.16 29.46 -13.15
C GLY A 203 -9.67 29.53 -12.94
N GLU A 204 -10.47 28.89 -13.76
CA GLU A 204 -11.95 28.98 -13.76
C GLU A 204 -12.63 27.72 -13.21
N SER A 205 -12.13 26.53 -13.56
CA SER A 205 -12.71 25.29 -13.12
C SER A 205 -12.38 24.92 -11.67
N ASP A 206 -13.17 24.00 -11.11
CA ASP A 206 -12.95 23.44 -9.78
C ASP A 206 -11.56 22.81 -9.66
N PHE A 207 -10.85 23.11 -8.58
CA PHE A 207 -9.54 22.57 -8.27
C PHE A 207 -9.65 21.55 -7.13
N TRP A 208 -9.49 20.25 -7.44
CA TRP A 208 -9.73 19.16 -6.53
C TRP A 208 -8.49 18.69 -5.79
N LEU A 209 -8.54 18.76 -4.46
CA LEU A 209 -7.68 18.02 -3.56
C LEU A 209 -8.25 16.60 -3.40
N TYR A 210 -7.40 15.59 -3.34
CA TYR A 210 -7.82 14.20 -3.22
C TYR A 210 -7.11 13.48 -2.08
N PHE A 211 -7.91 12.80 -1.28
CA PHE A 211 -7.42 11.87 -0.26
C PHE A 211 -8.08 10.51 -0.47
N HIS A 212 -7.30 9.43 -0.42
CA HIS A 212 -7.87 8.08 -0.39
C HIS A 212 -7.22 7.17 0.66
N GLY A 213 -7.95 6.14 1.10
CA GLY A 213 -7.49 5.12 2.02
C GLY A 213 -8.17 5.17 3.39
N SER A 214 -7.48 4.74 4.45
CA SER A 214 -8.02 4.79 5.82
C SER A 214 -8.21 6.23 6.30
N ILE A 215 -9.44 6.55 6.69
CA ILE A 215 -9.84 7.89 7.18
C ILE A 215 -9.64 7.88 8.70
N VAL A 216 -8.48 8.41 9.11
CA VAL A 216 -8.09 8.53 10.53
C VAL A 216 -7.53 9.92 10.78
N PRO A 217 -7.63 10.46 12.03
CA PRO A 217 -7.15 11.80 12.38
C PRO A 217 -5.69 12.06 11.98
N ASP A 218 -4.82 11.07 12.15
CA ASP A 218 -3.39 11.18 11.87
C ASP A 218 -3.05 11.35 10.39
N ARG A 219 -3.95 10.93 9.49
CA ARG A 219 -3.75 10.98 8.03
C ARG A 219 -4.63 11.98 7.30
N LEU A 220 -5.73 12.39 7.93
CA LEU A 220 -6.65 13.39 7.41
C LEU A 220 -7.17 14.25 8.58
N PRO A 221 -6.33 15.12 9.17
CA PRO A 221 -6.72 15.92 10.33
C PRO A 221 -7.80 16.94 9.99
N HIS A 222 -8.55 17.40 11.00
CA HIS A 222 -9.55 18.49 10.87
C HIS A 222 -8.95 19.76 10.22
N ALA A 223 -7.68 20.02 10.45
CA ALA A 223 -6.94 21.14 9.86
C ALA A 223 -7.04 21.19 8.32
N VAL A 224 -7.24 20.04 7.65
CA VAL A 224 -7.45 20.00 6.19
C VAL A 224 -8.77 20.64 5.80
N VAL A 225 -9.82 20.41 6.58
CA VAL A 225 -11.14 21.05 6.37
C VAL A 225 -11.08 22.53 6.71
N ASP A 226 -10.35 22.89 7.77
CA ASP A 226 -10.15 24.28 8.16
C ASP A 226 -9.35 25.04 7.10
N ALA A 227 -8.30 24.41 6.54
CA ALA A 227 -7.52 24.96 5.43
C ALA A 227 -8.40 25.22 4.19
N LEU A 228 -9.36 24.33 3.91
CA LEU A 228 -10.27 24.50 2.77
C LEU A 228 -11.06 25.81 2.88
N ALA A 229 -11.43 26.25 4.11
CA ALA A 229 -12.11 27.54 4.34
C ALA A 229 -11.22 28.75 4.03
N LEU A 230 -9.89 28.61 4.11
CA LEU A 230 -8.91 29.67 3.81
C LEU A 230 -8.58 29.77 2.32
N LEU A 231 -8.98 28.79 1.51
CA LEU A 231 -8.65 28.66 0.11
C LEU A 231 -9.74 29.28 -0.79
N PRO A 232 -9.41 29.68 -2.04
CA PRO A 232 -10.39 30.15 -3.00
C PRO A 232 -11.58 29.22 -3.17
N ASN A 233 -12.76 29.73 -3.40
CA ASN A 233 -14.02 28.96 -3.46
C ASN A 233 -14.03 27.83 -4.48
N ARG A 234 -13.21 27.90 -5.53
CA ARG A 234 -13.04 26.83 -6.52
C ARG A 234 -12.24 25.62 -6.03
N VAL A 235 -11.54 25.74 -4.90
CA VAL A 235 -10.81 24.61 -4.32
C VAL A 235 -11.77 23.71 -3.58
N ARG A 236 -11.78 22.45 -3.91
CA ARG A 236 -12.65 21.42 -3.35
C ARG A 236 -11.85 20.25 -2.79
N LEU A 237 -12.39 19.53 -1.85
CA LEU A 237 -11.77 18.34 -1.26
C LEU A 237 -12.65 17.11 -1.51
N ARG A 238 -12.06 16.07 -2.08
CA ARG A 238 -12.67 14.76 -2.25
C ARG A 238 -11.98 13.73 -1.36
N ILE A 239 -12.79 12.98 -0.60
CA ILE A 239 -12.34 11.95 0.33
C ILE A 239 -12.93 10.61 -0.14
N ALA A 240 -12.06 9.65 -0.45
CA ALA A 240 -12.44 8.28 -0.79
C ALA A 240 -11.77 7.32 0.19
N GLY A 241 -12.56 6.54 0.95
CA GLY A 241 -11.94 5.63 1.90
C GLY A 241 -12.90 5.05 2.92
N TYR A 242 -12.32 4.46 3.93
CA TYR A 242 -13.03 3.75 4.99
C TYR A 242 -12.50 4.14 6.36
N GLU A 243 -13.38 4.11 7.34
CA GLU A 243 -13.02 4.27 8.75
C GLU A 243 -12.51 2.95 9.32
N THR A 244 -11.55 3.02 10.22
CA THR A 244 -11.10 1.89 11.01
C THR A 244 -11.95 1.75 12.27
N GLU A 245 -11.84 0.63 13.00
CA GLU A 245 -12.54 0.49 14.29
C GLU A 245 -12.21 1.63 15.26
N GLY A 246 -10.96 2.12 15.24
CA GLY A 246 -10.51 3.24 16.09
C GLY A 246 -10.93 4.63 15.60
N SER A 247 -11.49 4.74 14.39
CA SER A 247 -11.93 6.03 13.82
C SER A 247 -13.40 6.05 13.41
N ALA A 248 -14.21 5.16 13.97
CA ALA A 248 -15.64 5.08 13.65
C ALA A 248 -16.36 6.42 13.89
N GLY A 249 -17.04 6.92 12.86
CA GLY A 249 -17.75 8.21 12.89
C GLY A 249 -16.88 9.43 12.56
N TYR A 250 -15.58 9.27 12.30
CA TYR A 250 -14.67 10.40 12.05
C TYR A 250 -15.01 11.16 10.77
N THR A 251 -15.42 10.47 9.70
CA THR A 251 -15.89 11.14 8.46
C THR A 251 -17.03 12.09 8.72
N ARG A 252 -17.96 11.71 9.62
CA ARG A 252 -19.07 12.58 10.02
C ARG A 252 -18.54 13.86 10.68
N THR A 253 -17.53 13.77 11.55
CA THR A 253 -16.97 14.96 12.21
C THR A 253 -16.34 15.92 11.21
N LEU A 254 -15.68 15.41 10.15
CA LEU A 254 -15.17 16.24 9.05
C LEU A 254 -16.30 16.94 8.29
N MET A 255 -17.38 16.22 7.97
CA MET A 255 -18.54 16.80 7.29
C MET A 255 -19.27 17.84 8.16
N ASP A 256 -19.41 17.59 9.47
CA ASP A 256 -20.00 18.53 10.42
C ASP A 256 -19.13 19.80 10.55
N ARG A 257 -17.81 19.64 10.54
CA ARG A 257 -16.86 20.78 10.53
C ARG A 257 -17.05 21.63 9.27
N ALA A 258 -17.14 20.99 8.10
CA ALA A 258 -17.38 21.71 6.84
C ALA A 258 -18.71 22.47 6.84
N ARG A 259 -19.78 21.90 7.42
CA ARG A 259 -21.07 22.59 7.59
C ARG A 259 -20.95 23.81 8.52
N HIS A 260 -20.25 23.66 9.65
CA HIS A 260 -20.02 24.76 10.59
C HIS A 260 -19.25 25.92 9.95
N LEU A 261 -18.31 25.63 9.07
CA LEU A 261 -17.52 26.62 8.33
C LEU A 261 -18.24 27.19 7.09
N GLY A 262 -19.45 26.70 6.75
CA GLY A 262 -20.20 27.15 5.58
C GLY A 262 -19.63 26.69 4.23
N ILE A 263 -18.81 25.62 4.20
CA ILE A 263 -18.13 25.09 3.02
C ILE A 263 -18.52 23.63 2.70
N ALA A 264 -19.67 23.19 3.16
CA ALA A 264 -20.12 21.79 2.99
C ALA A 264 -20.24 21.36 1.52
N ASP A 265 -20.55 22.28 0.61
CA ASP A 265 -20.62 22.09 -0.84
C ASP A 265 -19.25 21.86 -1.49
N ARG A 266 -18.17 22.19 -0.79
CA ARG A 266 -16.77 22.02 -1.24
C ARG A 266 -16.11 20.73 -0.75
N LEU A 267 -16.79 19.94 0.10
CA LEU A 267 -16.31 18.68 0.65
C LEU A 267 -17.17 17.51 0.17
N GLU A 268 -16.57 16.61 -0.62
CA GLU A 268 -17.21 15.41 -1.12
C GLU A 268 -16.65 14.16 -0.40
N SER A 269 -17.51 13.35 0.22
CA SER A 269 -17.17 12.03 0.74
C SER A 269 -17.77 10.95 -0.15
N VAL A 270 -16.90 10.23 -0.87
CA VAL A 270 -17.29 9.17 -1.81
C VAL A 270 -17.50 7.83 -1.10
N GLY A 271 -16.98 7.69 0.12
CA GLY A 271 -16.97 6.42 0.84
C GLY A 271 -15.90 5.44 0.35
N ALA A 272 -16.01 4.19 0.78
CA ALA A 272 -15.07 3.14 0.39
C ALA A 272 -15.26 2.74 -1.07
N ILE A 273 -14.18 2.76 -1.84
CA ILE A 273 -14.16 2.34 -3.24
C ILE A 273 -13.45 0.97 -3.33
N PRO A 274 -14.18 -0.13 -3.55
CA PRO A 274 -13.58 -1.46 -3.62
C PRO A 274 -12.74 -1.69 -4.87
N ASP A 275 -13.02 -0.95 -5.94
CA ASP A 275 -12.35 -1.08 -7.23
C ASP A 275 -11.16 -0.13 -7.32
N ARG A 276 -9.95 -0.68 -7.43
CA ARG A 276 -8.73 0.10 -7.58
C ARG A 276 -8.75 0.95 -8.87
N SER A 277 -9.30 0.45 -9.96
CA SER A 277 -9.44 1.23 -11.20
C SER A 277 -10.33 2.46 -10.99
N ALA A 278 -11.48 2.29 -10.31
CA ALA A 278 -12.36 3.39 -9.95
C ALA A 278 -11.68 4.37 -8.98
N LEU A 279 -10.91 3.86 -7.99
CA LEU A 279 -10.13 4.69 -7.07
C LEU A 279 -9.14 5.59 -7.83
N LEU A 280 -8.42 5.04 -8.82
CA LEU A 280 -7.49 5.78 -9.65
C LEU A 280 -8.21 6.75 -10.62
N GLN A 281 -9.45 6.47 -11.04
CA GLN A 281 -10.23 7.44 -11.84
C GLN A 281 -10.53 8.71 -11.05
N TYR A 282 -10.86 8.62 -9.76
CA TYR A 282 -11.01 9.80 -8.89
C TYR A 282 -9.69 10.58 -8.74
N ALA A 283 -8.57 9.89 -8.62
CA ALA A 283 -7.26 10.55 -8.62
C ALA A 283 -7.00 11.27 -9.95
N ARG A 284 -7.30 10.64 -11.10
CA ARG A 284 -7.16 11.27 -12.42
C ARG A 284 -8.06 12.50 -12.59
N ALA A 285 -9.23 12.52 -11.94
CA ALA A 285 -10.14 13.66 -11.94
C ALA A 285 -9.78 14.73 -10.89
N SER A 286 -8.68 14.56 -10.14
CA SER A 286 -8.24 15.49 -9.09
C SER A 286 -6.90 16.14 -9.46
N HIS A 287 -6.53 17.24 -8.78
CA HIS A 287 -5.38 18.06 -9.12
C HIS A 287 -4.20 17.85 -8.18
N LEU A 288 -4.44 17.71 -6.87
CA LEU A 288 -3.40 17.45 -5.87
C LEU A 288 -3.76 16.26 -5.00
N GLY A 289 -2.75 15.49 -4.64
CA GLY A 289 -2.88 14.36 -3.70
C GLY A 289 -2.45 14.75 -2.29
N LEU A 290 -3.29 14.44 -1.30
CA LEU A 290 -2.96 14.64 0.11
C LEU A 290 -2.34 13.38 0.71
N SER A 291 -1.10 13.47 1.16
CA SER A 291 -0.38 12.37 1.81
C SER A 291 0.24 12.83 3.12
N LEU A 292 -0.64 13.12 4.08
CA LEU A 292 -0.26 13.65 5.39
C LEU A 292 0.02 12.52 6.37
N MET A 293 0.98 12.77 7.26
CA MET A 293 1.38 11.91 8.38
C MET A 293 1.52 12.74 9.64
N PRO A 294 1.32 12.16 10.83
CA PRO A 294 1.55 12.88 12.07
C PRO A 294 3.02 13.30 12.19
N MET A 295 3.26 14.48 12.78
CA MET A 295 4.62 15.00 12.96
C MET A 295 5.42 14.22 14.00
N GLU A 296 4.73 13.59 14.94
CA GLU A 296 5.30 12.77 16.02
C GLU A 296 4.44 11.52 16.19
N THR A 297 5.06 10.36 16.31
CA THR A 297 4.38 9.08 16.50
C THR A 297 5.36 8.02 17.03
N ASP A 298 4.88 7.15 17.90
CA ASP A 298 5.59 5.96 18.39
C ASP A 298 5.34 4.72 17.50
N ASP A 299 4.41 4.83 16.53
CA ASP A 299 4.13 3.74 15.58
C ASP A 299 5.19 3.72 14.47
N ILE A 300 6.01 2.69 14.45
CA ILE A 300 7.05 2.49 13.44
C ILE A 300 6.51 2.45 12.01
N ASN A 301 5.27 2.01 11.83
CA ASN A 301 4.61 2.01 10.53
C ASN A 301 4.32 3.44 10.07
N MET A 302 3.97 4.32 10.99
CA MET A 302 3.71 5.73 10.68
C MET A 302 5.01 6.53 10.53
N THR A 303 6.04 6.21 11.33
CA THR A 303 7.37 6.84 11.25
C THR A 303 8.02 6.60 9.89
N HIS A 304 8.01 5.34 9.42
CA HIS A 304 8.61 4.94 8.14
C HIS A 304 7.54 4.62 7.10
N MET A 305 6.74 5.62 6.70
CA MET A 305 5.65 5.46 5.75
C MET A 305 6.05 5.77 4.30
N VAL A 306 7.18 6.46 4.08
CA VAL A 306 7.71 6.72 2.74
C VAL A 306 8.02 5.40 2.03
N GLY A 307 7.53 5.23 0.81
CA GLY A 307 7.64 3.96 0.08
C GLY A 307 6.62 2.89 0.51
N ALA A 308 6.18 2.90 1.79
CA ALA A 308 5.17 1.97 2.31
C ALA A 308 3.73 2.39 1.97
N SER A 309 3.48 3.70 1.84
CA SER A 309 2.17 4.21 1.44
C SER A 309 1.99 4.16 -0.08
N ASN A 310 0.90 3.57 -0.55
CA ASN A 310 0.54 3.60 -1.97
C ASN A 310 0.12 4.99 -2.46
N LYS A 311 -0.42 5.83 -1.55
CA LYS A 311 -1.05 7.10 -1.91
C LYS A 311 -0.18 8.01 -2.78
N PRO A 312 1.07 8.35 -2.39
CA PRO A 312 1.92 9.22 -3.20
C PRO A 312 2.12 8.70 -4.61
N PHE A 313 2.37 7.41 -4.75
CA PHE A 313 2.60 6.79 -6.05
C PHE A 313 1.34 6.76 -6.91
N ASP A 314 0.18 6.49 -6.30
CA ASP A 314 -1.12 6.50 -6.99
C ASP A 314 -1.45 7.92 -7.51
N TYR A 315 -1.19 8.95 -6.71
CA TYR A 315 -1.38 10.34 -7.11
C TYR A 315 -0.45 10.73 -8.25
N LEU A 316 0.85 10.45 -8.11
CA LEU A 316 1.83 10.74 -9.15
C LEU A 316 1.57 9.97 -10.44
N ALA A 317 1.09 8.72 -10.36
CA ALA A 317 0.66 7.93 -11.51
C ALA A 317 -0.55 8.53 -12.23
N CYS A 318 -1.33 9.36 -11.53
CA CYS A 318 -2.48 10.08 -12.06
C CYS A 318 -2.18 11.55 -12.39
N GLY A 319 -0.92 11.97 -12.38
CA GLY A 319 -0.51 13.35 -12.66
C GLY A 319 -0.94 14.35 -11.58
N CYS A 320 -1.03 13.92 -10.33
CA CYS A 320 -1.31 14.79 -9.18
C CYS A 320 -0.03 15.04 -8.39
N PRO A 321 0.54 16.24 -8.39
CA PRO A 321 1.53 16.65 -7.40
C PRO A 321 1.01 16.52 -5.98
N LEU A 322 1.91 16.50 -5.00
CA LEU A 322 1.58 16.11 -3.64
C LEU A 322 1.61 17.29 -2.67
N ILE A 323 0.79 17.16 -1.61
CA ILE A 323 0.98 17.86 -0.34
C ILE A 323 1.34 16.80 0.68
N VAL A 324 2.46 16.99 1.37
CA VAL A 324 3.03 16.04 2.31
C VAL A 324 3.35 16.71 3.64
N SER A 325 3.45 15.93 4.72
CA SER A 325 3.92 16.44 6.00
C SER A 325 5.40 16.83 5.94
N ASN A 326 5.79 17.87 6.69
CA ASN A 326 7.15 18.38 6.78
C ASN A 326 8.05 17.42 7.59
N LEU A 327 8.23 16.20 7.08
CA LEU A 327 9.04 15.14 7.67
C LEU A 327 10.27 14.86 6.80
N PRO A 328 11.44 14.55 7.40
CA PRO A 328 12.71 14.42 6.68
C PRO A 328 12.66 13.46 5.48
N GLU A 329 12.12 12.25 5.66
CA GLU A 329 12.03 11.24 4.59
C GLU A 329 11.12 11.70 3.43
N TRP A 330 10.02 12.43 3.75
CA TRP A 330 9.08 12.96 2.76
C TRP A 330 9.68 14.12 1.96
N ILE A 331 10.45 14.99 2.65
CA ILE A 331 11.19 16.08 2.01
C ILE A 331 12.21 15.49 1.02
N GLU A 332 12.99 14.52 1.47
CA GLU A 332 14.03 13.91 0.64
C GLU A 332 13.46 13.25 -0.61
N MET A 333 12.41 12.43 -0.44
CA MET A 333 11.88 11.65 -1.55
C MET A 333 11.03 12.48 -2.52
N TYR A 334 10.19 13.38 -2.01
CA TYR A 334 9.18 14.04 -2.84
C TYR A 334 9.43 15.54 -3.05
N VAL A 335 9.78 16.29 -1.98
CA VAL A 335 9.90 17.75 -2.08
C VAL A 335 11.15 18.16 -2.86
N ARG A 336 12.31 17.59 -2.55
CA ARG A 336 13.57 17.85 -3.24
C ARG A 336 13.54 17.47 -4.72
N ASN A 337 12.67 16.56 -5.07
CA ASN A 337 12.45 16.14 -6.46
C ASN A 337 11.38 16.97 -7.19
N GLY A 338 10.87 18.03 -6.57
CA GLY A 338 9.85 18.90 -7.17
C GLY A 338 8.46 18.27 -7.32
N LEU A 339 8.18 17.17 -6.61
CA LEU A 339 6.94 16.42 -6.74
C LEU A 339 5.91 16.77 -5.65
N ALA A 340 6.36 17.40 -4.58
CA ALA A 340 5.55 17.73 -3.43
C ALA A 340 5.87 19.10 -2.87
N HIS A 341 4.92 19.68 -2.13
CA HIS A 341 5.17 20.76 -1.17
C HIS A 341 4.85 20.28 0.23
N ALA A 342 5.72 20.63 1.20
CA ALA A 342 5.59 20.19 2.58
C ALA A 342 4.77 21.19 3.41
N CYS A 343 3.99 20.67 4.37
CA CYS A 343 3.25 21.50 5.34
C CYS A 343 3.28 20.87 6.73
N ASP A 344 2.94 21.65 7.75
CA ASP A 344 2.55 21.12 9.06
C ASP A 344 1.07 20.66 8.97
N PRO A 345 0.78 19.37 9.11
CA PRO A 345 -0.59 18.86 8.98
C PRO A 345 -1.53 19.31 10.11
N ARG A 346 -1.00 19.96 11.16
CA ARG A 346 -1.76 20.49 12.30
C ARG A 346 -2.19 21.95 12.08
N SER A 347 -1.55 22.68 11.11
CA SER A 347 -1.84 24.08 10.81
C SER A 347 -2.67 24.21 9.52
N PRO A 348 -3.91 24.72 9.62
CA PRO A 348 -4.72 25.04 8.45
C PRO A 348 -4.03 26.03 7.51
N GLU A 349 -3.32 27.02 8.04
CA GLU A 349 -2.59 28.03 7.29
C GLU A 349 -1.47 27.38 6.47
N SER A 350 -0.67 26.51 7.11
CA SER A 350 0.43 25.80 6.43
C SER A 350 -0.08 24.90 5.30
N ILE A 351 -1.20 24.22 5.51
CA ILE A 351 -1.84 23.40 4.47
C ILE A 351 -2.35 24.29 3.33
N ALA A 352 -3.00 25.42 3.66
CA ALA A 352 -3.50 26.36 2.66
C ALA A 352 -2.36 26.98 1.84
N GLU A 353 -1.25 27.37 2.48
CA GLU A 353 -0.04 27.84 1.80
C GLU A 353 0.52 26.79 0.83
N ALA A 354 0.54 25.53 1.23
CA ALA A 354 0.99 24.43 0.37
C ALA A 354 0.10 24.23 -0.86
N VAL A 355 -1.22 24.42 -0.73
CA VAL A 355 -2.14 24.39 -1.89
C VAL A 355 -1.89 25.61 -2.78
N MET A 356 -1.77 26.81 -2.19
CA MET A 356 -1.53 28.05 -2.93
C MET A 356 -0.18 28.04 -3.66
N TYR A 357 0.85 27.38 -3.11
CA TYR A 357 2.13 27.17 -3.79
C TYR A 357 1.95 26.53 -5.18
N TRP A 358 1.08 25.54 -5.31
CA TRP A 358 0.79 24.90 -6.59
C TRP A 358 -0.08 25.77 -7.50
N LEU A 359 -1.08 26.43 -6.93
CA LEU A 359 -1.98 27.31 -7.70
C LEU A 359 -1.31 28.54 -8.28
N ALA A 360 -0.21 29.00 -7.67
CA ALA A 360 0.49 30.23 -8.06
C ALA A 360 1.39 30.09 -9.30
N ASP A 361 1.72 28.87 -9.75
CA ASP A 361 2.70 28.66 -10.80
C ASP A 361 2.35 27.43 -11.65
N GLU A 362 1.73 27.67 -12.80
CA GLU A 362 1.32 26.63 -13.75
C GLU A 362 2.51 25.82 -14.29
N LYS A 363 3.65 26.51 -14.53
CA LYS A 363 4.86 25.84 -15.02
C LYS A 363 5.37 24.83 -14.00
N ARG A 364 5.48 25.23 -12.73
CA ARG A 364 5.90 24.35 -11.62
C ARG A 364 4.95 23.17 -11.50
N TYR A 365 3.65 23.43 -11.53
CA TYR A 365 2.63 22.38 -11.45
C TYR A 365 2.77 21.37 -12.60
N GLY A 366 2.91 21.86 -13.85
CA GLY A 366 3.12 21.02 -15.03
C GLY A 366 4.45 20.25 -15.00
N ASP A 367 5.53 20.85 -14.49
CA ASP A 367 6.82 20.17 -14.33
C ASP A 367 6.71 19.02 -13.32
N ALA A 368 6.03 19.23 -12.20
CA ALA A 368 5.79 18.20 -11.19
C ALA A 368 4.96 17.03 -11.74
N GLN A 369 3.91 17.31 -12.53
CA GLN A 369 3.13 16.26 -13.20
C GLN A 369 4.01 15.42 -14.13
N ARG A 370 4.83 16.04 -14.96
CA ARG A 370 5.71 15.34 -15.92
C ARG A 370 6.74 14.49 -15.20
N GLU A 371 7.42 15.04 -14.20
CA GLU A 371 8.44 14.32 -13.45
C GLU A 371 7.82 13.16 -12.64
N GLY A 372 6.66 13.37 -12.00
CA GLY A 372 5.94 12.31 -11.29
C GLY A 372 5.61 11.13 -12.20
N LEU A 373 5.00 11.42 -13.36
CA LEU A 373 4.68 10.38 -14.35
C LEU A 373 5.93 9.68 -14.90
N ARG A 374 7.01 10.43 -15.14
CA ARG A 374 8.28 9.84 -15.58
C ARG A 374 8.80 8.86 -14.55
N ARG A 375 8.89 9.23 -13.27
CA ARG A 375 9.38 8.36 -12.21
C ARG A 375 8.53 7.12 -12.02
N ILE A 376 7.21 7.26 -12.08
CA ILE A 376 6.32 6.09 -12.02
C ILE A 376 6.59 5.12 -13.17
N LYS A 377 6.79 5.61 -14.38
CA LYS A 377 7.06 4.76 -15.54
C LYS A 377 8.43 4.09 -15.50
N THR A 378 9.45 4.77 -14.97
CA THR A 378 10.84 4.27 -15.00
C THR A 378 11.23 3.56 -13.71
N ASP A 379 11.01 4.18 -12.55
CA ASP A 379 11.62 3.78 -11.29
C ASP A 379 10.59 3.27 -10.27
N TRP A 380 9.42 3.91 -10.19
CA TRP A 380 8.43 3.69 -9.14
C TRP A 380 7.23 2.89 -9.64
N ASN A 381 7.48 1.81 -10.35
CA ASN A 381 6.51 0.77 -10.66
C ASN A 381 6.94 -0.55 -10.04
N TYR A 382 5.97 -1.39 -9.72
CA TYR A 382 6.23 -2.59 -8.94
C TYR A 382 7.16 -3.58 -9.65
N GLU A 383 7.05 -3.71 -10.98
CA GLU A 383 7.89 -4.60 -11.77
C GLU A 383 9.37 -4.20 -11.68
N THR A 384 9.69 -2.89 -11.79
CA THR A 384 11.06 -2.40 -11.63
C THR A 384 11.56 -2.58 -10.18
N GLN A 385 10.71 -2.34 -9.19
CA GLN A 385 11.08 -2.47 -7.78
C GLN A 385 11.27 -3.93 -7.35
N PHE A 386 10.53 -4.86 -7.95
CA PHE A 386 10.53 -6.28 -7.60
C PHE A 386 11.51 -7.10 -8.46
N GLU A 387 12.10 -6.54 -9.50
CA GLU A 387 13.17 -7.14 -10.29
C GLU A 387 14.48 -7.09 -9.48
N PRO A 388 14.99 -8.21 -8.93
CA PRO A 388 16.24 -8.21 -8.14
C PRO A 388 17.48 -8.13 -9.02
#